data_5668e3d24ddac482c51359f014995ac2
#
_entry.id   5668e3d24ddac482c51359f014995ac2
#
_cell.length_a   1.000
_cell.length_b   1.000
_cell.length_c   1.000
_cell.angle_alpha   90.00
_cell.angle_beta   90.00
_cell.angle_gamma   90.00
#
_symmetry.space_group_name_H-M   'P 1'
#
loop_
_entity.id
_entity.type
_entity.pdbx_description
1 polymer ?
#
loop_
_entity_poly.entity_id
_entity_poly.type
_entity_poly.pdbx_seq_one_letter_code
_entity_poly.pdbx_strand_id
1 'polypeptide(L)'
;MMIGGTNWDETGGTTVKHIVLYTKKDCPLCLEAKMNLMLVGELVPLKIEERDIEEKDEWMEKYGMMIPVVEYDGEMIQYGRVDYPTLLGRLK
;
A
#
# COMPACT_ATOMS: atom_id res chain seq x y z
N MET A 1 -6.72 -27.57 14.35
CA MET A 1 -6.81 -27.11 14.21
C MET A 1 -6.82 -26.38 14.22
N MET A 2 -6.85 -26.40 14.29
CA MET A 2 -6.99 -25.74 14.16
C MET A 2 -6.96 -25.01 14.31
N ILE A 3 -6.85 -24.93 14.42
CA ILE A 3 -6.94 -24.15 14.40
C ILE A 3 -6.85 -23.41 14.34
N GLY A 4 -6.58 -23.33 14.52
CA GLY A 4 -6.65 -22.55 14.20
C GLY A 4 -6.59 -21.97 13.93
N GLY A 5 -6.41 -21.88 13.94
CA GLY A 5 -6.49 -21.35 13.40
C GLY A 5 -6.53 -20.88 12.91
N THR A 6 -6.44 -20.85 12.81
CA THR A 6 -6.61 -20.46 12.14
C THR A 6 -6.78 -19.77 11.78
N ASN A 7 -6.79 -19.62 11.51
CA ASN A 7 -7.04 -19.01 10.97
C ASN A 7 -7.44 -18.51 10.51
N TRP A 8 -7.46 -18.42 10.16
CA TRP A 8 -8.00 -18.05 9.69
C TRP A 8 -8.16 -17.37 9.04
N ASP A 9 -8.13 -17.25 8.87
CA ASP A 9 -8.38 -16.98 8.19
C ASP A 9 -8.56 -17.35 7.46
N GLU A 10 -8.22 -17.72 7.38
CA GLU A 10 -8.43 -18.14 6.28
C GLU A 10 -9.52 -18.52 5.87
N THR A 11 -10.01 -18.33 5.99
CA THR A 11 -11.31 -18.61 5.74
C THR A 11 -11.87 -18.01 4.51
N GLY A 12 -12.63 -18.71 3.77
CA GLY A 12 -13.20 -18.22 2.56
C GLY A 12 -12.20 -17.93 1.46
N GLY A 13 -10.97 -18.26 1.68
CA GLY A 13 -9.95 -18.05 0.67
C GLY A 13 -9.59 -16.60 0.41
N THR A 14 -10.03 -15.69 1.28
CA THR A 14 -9.70 -14.29 1.11
C THR A 14 -8.26 -14.04 1.54
N THR A 15 -7.47 -13.45 0.65
CA THR A 15 -6.08 -13.14 0.92
C THR A 15 -5.93 -11.64 1.11
N VAL A 16 -5.31 -11.24 2.21
CA VAL A 16 -5.01 -9.85 2.48
C VAL A 16 -3.73 -9.48 1.73
N LYS A 17 -3.81 -8.43 0.92
CA LYS A 17 -2.66 -7.96 0.16
C LYS A 17 -1.88 -6.93 0.97
N HIS A 18 -0.58 -7.14 1.09
CA HIS A 18 0.29 -6.22 1.83
C HIS A 18 0.78 -5.14 0.89
N ILE A 19 0.45 -3.90 1.24
CA ILE A 19 0.79 -2.73 0.46
C ILE A 19 1.77 -1.88 1.26
N VAL A 20 2.83 -1.41 0.61
CA VAL A 20 3.76 -0.47 1.21
C VAL A 20 3.56 0.87 0.53
N LEU A 21 3.35 1.91 1.32
CA LEU A 21 3.21 3.27 0.82
C LEU A 21 4.36 4.11 1.34
N TYR A 22 5.23 4.55 0.45
CA TYR A 22 6.34 5.44 0.81
C TYR A 22 5.86 6.87 0.72
N THR A 23 6.03 7.61 1.81
CA THR A 23 5.52 8.96 1.93
C THR A 23 6.58 9.90 2.49
N LYS A 24 6.21 11.17 2.60
CA LYS A 24 7.03 12.20 3.23
C LYS A 24 6.09 13.12 3.98
N LYS A 25 6.59 13.75 5.03
CA LYS A 25 5.81 14.72 5.79
C LYS A 25 5.38 15.88 4.90
N ASP A 26 4.22 16.43 5.20
CA ASP A 26 3.69 17.62 4.50
C ASP A 26 3.56 17.41 3.00
N CYS A 27 3.15 16.22 2.62
CA CYS A 27 2.97 15.86 1.21
C CYS A 27 1.48 15.65 0.92
N PRO A 28 0.83 16.63 0.26
CA PRO A 28 -0.61 16.48 -0.05
C PRO A 28 -0.89 15.29 -0.96
N LEU A 29 -0.01 15.00 -1.91
CA LEU A 29 -0.19 13.87 -2.80
C LEU A 29 -0.06 12.54 -2.06
N CYS A 30 0.79 12.51 -1.03
CA CYS A 30 0.94 11.31 -0.20
C CYS A 30 -0.32 11.04 0.60
N LEU A 31 -0.93 12.10 1.12
CA LEU A 31 -2.19 11.96 1.84
C LEU A 31 -3.29 11.47 0.91
N GLU A 32 -3.34 12.02 -0.29
CA GLU A 32 -4.32 11.60 -1.30
C GLU A 32 -4.13 10.12 -1.64
N ALA A 33 -2.88 9.69 -1.80
CA ALA A 33 -2.57 8.30 -2.09
C ALA A 33 -3.08 7.39 -0.98
N LYS A 34 -2.85 7.79 0.27
CA LYS A 34 -3.30 7.01 1.41
C LYS A 34 -4.83 6.88 1.42
N MET A 35 -5.52 7.98 1.15
CA MET A 35 -6.97 7.96 1.12
C MET A 35 -7.50 7.05 0.01
N ASN A 36 -6.87 7.11 -1.16
CA ASN A 36 -7.27 6.25 -2.28
C ASN A 36 -7.03 4.77 -1.97
N LEU A 37 -5.92 4.46 -1.29
CA LEU A 37 -5.66 3.09 -0.86
C LEU A 37 -6.70 2.61 0.14
N MET A 38 -7.12 3.48 1.04
CA MET A 38 -8.16 3.12 2.00
C MET A 38 -9.49 2.82 1.32
N LEU A 39 -9.80 3.56 0.27
CA LEU A 39 -11.01 3.29 -0.51
C LEU A 39 -10.92 1.94 -1.22
N VAL A 40 -9.77 1.63 -1.79
CA VAL A 40 -9.56 0.31 -2.42
C VAL A 40 -9.71 -0.79 -1.36
N GLY A 41 -9.23 -0.51 -0.15
CA GLY A 41 -9.29 -1.46 0.95
C GLY A 41 -10.71 -1.83 1.35
N GLU A 42 -11.70 -1.01 0.98
CA GLU A 42 -13.09 -1.33 1.24
C GLU A 42 -13.62 -2.42 0.31
N LEU A 43 -12.98 -2.59 -0.84
CA LEU A 43 -13.39 -3.59 -1.83
C LEU A 43 -12.44 -4.77 -1.90
N VAL A 44 -11.16 -4.53 -1.62
CA VAL A 44 -10.12 -5.54 -1.69
C VAL A 44 -9.39 -5.54 -0.35
N PRO A 45 -9.29 -6.67 0.35
CA PRO A 45 -8.63 -6.69 1.67
C PRO A 45 -7.16 -6.27 1.54
N LEU A 46 -6.81 -5.17 2.19
CA LEU A 46 -5.45 -4.65 2.15
C LEU A 46 -4.91 -4.44 3.56
N LYS A 47 -3.61 -4.66 3.73
CA LYS A 47 -2.89 -4.21 4.90
C LYS A 47 -1.87 -3.19 4.40
N ILE A 48 -2.03 -1.95 4.82
CA ILE A 48 -1.20 -0.84 4.34
C ILE A 48 -0.13 -0.53 5.36
N GLU A 49 1.13 -0.59 4.94
CA GLU A 49 2.26 -0.19 5.76
C GLU A 49 2.77 1.13 5.20
N GLU A 50 2.70 2.17 6.00
CA GLU A 50 3.17 3.49 5.60
C GLU A 50 4.60 3.69 6.07
N ARG A 51 5.50 4.08 5.15
CA ARG A 51 6.90 4.32 5.46
C ARG A 51 7.28 5.74 5.10
N ASP A 52 7.88 6.44 6.05
CA ASP A 52 8.38 7.79 5.83
C ASP A 52 9.80 7.66 5.24
N ILE A 53 10.00 8.18 4.03
CA ILE A 53 11.29 8.03 3.35
C ILE A 53 12.42 8.73 4.10
N GLU A 54 12.09 9.69 4.97
CA GLU A 54 13.11 10.39 5.73
C GLU A 54 13.73 9.52 6.84
N GLU A 55 13.15 8.36 7.10
CA GLU A 55 13.67 7.45 8.11
C GLU A 55 14.90 6.68 7.64
N LYS A 56 15.13 6.61 6.34
CA LYS A 56 16.30 5.93 5.78
C LYS A 56 16.82 6.67 4.57
N ASP A 57 18.12 6.91 4.56
CA ASP A 57 18.76 7.56 3.41
C ASP A 57 18.55 6.78 2.13
N GLU A 58 18.57 5.47 2.23
CA GLU A 58 18.35 4.59 1.11
C GLU A 58 16.99 4.85 0.45
N TRP A 59 15.97 5.08 1.25
CA TRP A 59 14.63 5.39 0.74
C TRP A 59 14.58 6.77 0.11
N MET A 60 15.29 7.73 0.69
CA MET A 60 15.33 9.07 0.14
C MET A 60 16.00 9.09 -1.23
N GLU A 61 17.07 8.31 -1.39
CA GLU A 61 17.75 8.21 -2.68
C GLU A 61 16.88 7.55 -3.72
N LYS A 62 16.23 6.46 -3.33
CA LYS A 62 15.46 5.65 -4.28
C LYS A 62 14.11 6.27 -4.63
N TYR A 63 13.42 6.83 -3.65
CA TYR A 63 12.05 7.27 -3.83
C TYR A 63 11.83 8.78 -3.68
N GLY A 64 12.85 9.54 -3.33
CA GLY A 64 12.70 10.94 -2.98
C GLY A 64 12.00 11.80 -4.01
N MET A 65 12.22 11.51 -5.29
CA MET A 65 11.60 12.26 -6.38
C MET A 65 10.34 11.59 -6.91
N MET A 66 9.95 10.46 -6.32
CA MET A 66 8.86 9.65 -6.84
C MET A 66 7.66 9.55 -5.92
N ILE A 67 7.79 9.99 -4.67
CA ILE A 67 6.71 9.84 -3.70
C ILE A 67 5.45 10.58 -4.15
N PRO A 68 4.28 10.07 -3.78
CA PRO A 68 4.06 8.79 -3.06
C PRO A 68 4.34 7.58 -3.96
N VAL A 69 4.89 6.52 -3.35
CA VAL A 69 5.18 5.27 -4.07
C VAL A 69 4.37 4.17 -3.43
N VAL A 70 3.63 3.43 -4.26
CA VAL A 70 2.84 2.30 -3.81
C VAL A 70 3.47 1.02 -4.32
N GLU A 71 3.81 0.12 -3.39
CA GLU A 71 4.38 -1.19 -3.73
C GLU A 71 3.48 -2.31 -3.27
N TYR A 72 3.38 -3.34 -4.09
CA TYR A 72 2.67 -4.55 -3.75
C TYR A 72 3.56 -5.73 -4.11
N ASP A 73 3.80 -6.61 -3.14
CA ASP A 73 4.60 -7.81 -3.34
C ASP A 73 6.00 -7.47 -3.89
N GLY A 74 6.57 -6.38 -3.38
CA GLY A 74 7.91 -5.96 -3.78
C GLY A 74 7.98 -5.22 -5.11
N GLU A 75 6.83 -5.00 -5.74
CA GLU A 75 6.77 -4.37 -7.05
C GLU A 75 6.07 -3.01 -6.95
N MET A 76 6.66 -1.99 -7.58
CA MET A 76 6.05 -0.67 -7.62
C MET A 76 4.88 -0.69 -8.60
N ILE A 77 3.67 -0.46 -8.10
CA ILE A 77 2.48 -0.50 -8.94
C ILE A 77 1.99 0.88 -9.36
N GLN A 78 2.33 1.92 -8.59
CA GLN A 78 2.00 3.29 -8.95
C GLN A 78 2.88 4.24 -8.16
N TYR A 79 3.20 5.41 -8.73
CA TYR A 79 3.99 6.40 -8.02
C TYR A 79 3.65 7.80 -8.52
N GLY A 80 4.07 8.80 -7.74
CA GLY A 80 3.85 10.20 -8.06
C GLY A 80 2.42 10.60 -7.77
N ARG A 81 1.55 10.40 -8.73
CA ARG A 81 0.13 10.67 -8.51
C ARG A 81 -0.61 9.35 -8.49
N VAL A 82 -1.20 9.04 -7.35
CA VAL A 82 -1.87 7.76 -7.11
C VAL A 82 -3.37 7.97 -7.17
N ASP A 83 -4.05 7.20 -8.00
CA ASP A 83 -5.48 7.35 -8.17
C ASP A 83 -6.22 6.03 -7.93
N TYR A 84 -7.47 6.15 -7.51
CA TYR A 84 -8.29 5.02 -7.11
C TYR A 84 -8.54 4.01 -8.25
N PRO A 85 -8.96 4.44 -9.46
CA PRO A 85 -9.26 3.45 -10.51
C PRO A 85 -8.05 2.61 -10.90
N THR A 86 -6.87 3.23 -10.99
CA THR A 86 -5.66 2.50 -11.35
C THR A 86 -5.27 1.52 -10.26
N LEU A 87 -5.32 1.95 -9.00
CA LEU A 87 -5.02 1.06 -7.87
C LEU A 87 -5.97 -0.11 -7.84
N LEU A 88 -7.24 0.15 -8.01
CA LEU A 88 -8.24 -0.91 -7.97
C LEU A 88 -8.00 -1.93 -9.07
N GLY A 89 -7.66 -1.47 -10.27
CA GLY A 89 -7.37 -2.35 -11.39
C GLY A 89 -6.12 -3.20 -11.18
N ARG A 90 -5.14 -2.66 -10.46
CA ARG A 90 -3.89 -3.39 -10.20
C ARG A 90 -4.01 -4.37 -9.03
N LEU A 91 -4.90 -4.10 -8.10
CA LEU A 91 -5.01 -4.90 -6.86
C LEU A 91 -6.22 -5.82 -6.83
N LYS A 92 -7.14 -5.60 -7.73
CA LYS A 92 -8.37 -6.37 -7.77
C LYS A 92 -8.15 -7.80 -8.28
#